data_6123fac4928f0b9b16503af23697f86b
#
_entry.id   6123fac4928f0b9b16503af23697f86b
#
_cell.length_a   1.000
_cell.length_b   1.000
_cell.length_c   1.000
_cell.angle_alpha   90.00
_cell.angle_beta   90.00
_cell.angle_gamma   90.00
#
_symmetry.space_group_name_H-M   'P 1'
#
loop_
_entity.id
_entity.type
_entity.pdbx_description
1 polymer ?
#
loop_
_entity_poly.entity_id
_entity_poly.type
_entity_poly.pdbx_seq_one_letter_code
_entity_poly.pdbx_strand_id
1 'polypeptide(L)'
;MATQTAEGDRLSDVAKAIAEPRRRQILALVREEEMGAGEIAAHFDVSRPAVSQHLAVLRDAGLLGERREGARRLYRAQPEAMAGLREFLDGFWSERIERLKLAAELEQKRRDKRGKRRHQGGGRGRDSNRRQS
;
A
#
# COMPACT_ATOMS: atom_id res chain seq x y z
N MET A 1 28.47 10.40 -1.91
CA MET A 1 27.42 11.32 -2.37
C MET A 1 26.63 10.80 -3.55
N ALA A 2 27.27 10.17 -4.53
CA ALA A 2 26.58 9.66 -5.71
C ALA A 2 25.54 8.57 -5.40
N THR A 3 25.78 7.73 -4.41
CA THR A 3 24.89 6.64 -4.02
C THR A 3 23.62 7.12 -3.30
N GLN A 4 23.74 8.13 -2.45
CA GLN A 4 22.57 8.73 -1.79
C GLN A 4 21.70 9.48 -2.79
N THR A 5 22.32 10.11 -3.76
CA THR A 5 21.61 10.85 -4.81
C THR A 5 20.79 9.91 -5.68
N ALA A 6 21.33 8.73 -6.01
CA ALA A 6 20.63 7.76 -6.84
C ALA A 6 19.37 7.20 -6.17
N GLU A 7 19.42 6.88 -4.87
CA GLU A 7 18.26 6.41 -4.12
C GLU A 7 17.24 7.52 -3.91
N GLY A 8 17.71 8.74 -3.59
CA GLY A 8 16.85 9.89 -3.45
C GLY A 8 16.16 10.24 -4.77
N ASP A 9 16.86 10.12 -5.88
CA ASP A 9 16.31 10.39 -7.21
C ASP A 9 15.25 9.34 -7.58
N ARG A 10 15.47 8.07 -7.29
CA ARG A 10 14.49 7.02 -7.51
C ARG A 10 13.23 7.24 -6.71
N LEU A 11 13.37 7.57 -5.45
CA LEU A 11 12.24 7.86 -4.58
C LEU A 11 11.47 9.07 -5.11
N SER A 12 12.18 10.12 -5.50
CA SER A 12 11.59 11.33 -6.06
C SER A 12 10.88 11.04 -7.38
N ASP A 13 11.46 10.23 -8.24
CA ASP A 13 10.87 9.88 -9.53
C ASP A 13 9.59 9.07 -9.34
N VAL A 14 9.59 8.12 -8.44
CA VAL A 14 8.40 7.34 -8.09
C VAL A 14 7.32 8.25 -7.51
N ALA A 15 7.68 9.11 -6.57
CA ALA A 15 6.75 10.04 -5.95
C ALA A 15 6.12 10.99 -6.98
N LYS A 16 6.92 11.54 -7.88
CA LYS A 16 6.44 12.41 -8.96
C LYS A 16 5.52 11.67 -9.93
N ALA A 17 5.89 10.43 -10.27
CA ALA A 17 5.10 9.63 -11.18
C ALA A 17 3.70 9.35 -10.60
N ILE A 18 3.60 8.99 -9.33
CA ILE A 18 2.32 8.69 -8.70
C ILE A 18 1.58 9.93 -8.19
N ALA A 19 2.19 11.11 -8.24
CA ALA A 19 1.53 12.34 -7.83
C ALA A 19 0.40 12.73 -8.79
N GLU A 20 0.46 12.29 -10.03
CA GLU A 20 -0.53 12.62 -11.06
C GLU A 20 -1.64 11.55 -11.06
N PRO A 21 -2.93 11.95 -10.89
CA PRO A 21 -4.03 10.99 -10.73
C PRO A 21 -4.18 10.01 -11.90
N ARG A 22 -3.99 10.48 -13.12
CA ARG A 22 -4.13 9.64 -14.32
C ARG A 22 -3.13 8.52 -14.33
N ARG A 23 -1.89 8.80 -13.89
CA ARG A 23 -0.86 7.78 -13.80
C ARG A 23 -1.18 6.71 -12.75
N ARG A 24 -1.77 7.11 -11.63
CA ARG A 24 -2.24 6.14 -10.62
C ARG A 24 -3.35 5.24 -11.19
N GLN A 25 -4.24 5.80 -11.99
CA GLN A 25 -5.31 5.04 -12.63
C GLN A 25 -4.75 4.03 -13.64
N ILE A 26 -3.74 4.44 -14.39
CA ILE A 26 -3.06 3.54 -15.33
C ILE A 26 -2.41 2.37 -14.59
N LEU A 27 -1.69 2.66 -13.50
CA LEU A 27 -1.05 1.62 -12.69
C LEU A 27 -2.08 0.63 -12.15
N ALA A 28 -3.24 1.11 -11.71
CA ALA A 28 -4.30 0.25 -11.21
C ALA A 28 -4.82 -0.71 -12.30
N LEU A 29 -4.96 -0.23 -13.53
CA LEU A 29 -5.38 -1.06 -14.65
C LEU A 29 -4.38 -2.17 -14.95
N VAL A 30 -3.11 -1.82 -15.08
CA VAL A 30 -2.07 -2.76 -15.51
C VAL A 30 -1.50 -3.59 -14.36
N ARG A 31 -1.97 -3.37 -13.15
CA ARG A 31 -1.72 -4.24 -12.01
C ARG A 31 -2.46 -5.57 -12.16
N GLU A 32 -3.67 -5.52 -12.67
CA GLU A 32 -4.52 -6.69 -12.80
C GLU A 32 -4.26 -7.44 -14.10
N GLU A 33 -3.96 -6.73 -15.18
CA GLU A 33 -3.82 -7.31 -16.50
C GLU A 33 -2.87 -6.51 -17.36
N GLU A 34 -2.01 -7.18 -18.11
CA GLU A 34 -1.16 -6.52 -19.10
C GLU A 34 -2.03 -5.89 -20.18
N MET A 35 -1.68 -4.66 -20.57
CA MET A 35 -2.41 -3.93 -21.62
C MET A 35 -1.46 -3.19 -22.53
N GLY A 36 -1.86 -3.07 -23.80
CA GLY A 36 -1.20 -2.17 -24.74
C GLY A 36 -1.63 -0.73 -24.54
N ALA A 37 -0.89 0.20 -25.13
CA ALA A 37 -1.17 1.64 -25.00
C ALA A 37 -2.57 2.00 -25.50
N GLY A 38 -3.01 1.38 -26.60
CA GLY A 38 -4.34 1.61 -27.15
C GLY A 38 -5.46 1.13 -26.22
N GLU A 39 -5.26 -0.02 -25.59
CA GLU A 39 -6.21 -0.56 -24.62
C GLU A 39 -6.30 0.33 -23.39
N ILE A 40 -5.16 0.80 -22.91
CA ILE A 40 -5.10 1.74 -21.78
C ILE A 40 -5.83 3.04 -22.12
N ALA A 41 -5.54 3.60 -23.30
CA ALA A 41 -6.16 4.85 -23.75
C ALA A 41 -7.68 4.73 -23.86
N ALA A 42 -8.20 3.56 -24.19
CA ALA A 42 -9.64 3.33 -24.31
C ALA A 42 -10.38 3.48 -22.97
N HIS A 43 -9.68 3.38 -21.85
CA HIS A 43 -10.28 3.55 -20.52
C HIS A 43 -10.38 5.01 -20.07
N PHE A 44 -9.79 5.93 -20.82
CA PHE A 44 -9.69 7.33 -20.41
C PHE A 44 -10.16 8.26 -21.53
N ASP A 45 -10.66 9.41 -21.11
CA ASP A 45 -11.01 10.49 -22.01
C ASP A 45 -9.82 11.42 -22.20
N VAL A 46 -8.72 10.85 -22.72
CA VAL A 46 -7.49 11.57 -23.02
C VAL A 46 -6.92 11.07 -24.35
N SER A 47 -6.12 11.90 -24.98
CA SER A 47 -5.49 11.54 -26.25
C SER A 47 -4.47 10.43 -26.07
N ARG A 48 -4.25 9.64 -27.11
CA ARG A 48 -3.26 8.59 -27.12
C ARG A 48 -1.83 9.12 -26.87
N PRO A 49 -1.42 10.27 -27.44
CA PRO A 49 -0.14 10.89 -27.09
C PRO A 49 -0.01 11.21 -25.62
N ALA A 50 -1.06 11.68 -24.95
CA ALA A 50 -1.06 11.94 -23.51
C ALA A 50 -0.84 10.66 -22.73
N VAL A 51 -1.52 9.58 -23.09
CA VAL A 51 -1.31 8.25 -22.47
C VAL A 51 0.12 7.79 -22.66
N SER A 52 0.68 7.95 -23.87
CA SER A 52 2.07 7.58 -24.16
C SER A 52 3.07 8.34 -23.28
N GLN A 53 2.81 9.62 -23.00
CA GLN A 53 3.63 10.41 -22.08
C GLN A 53 3.56 9.90 -20.66
N HIS A 54 2.35 9.56 -20.18
CA HIS A 54 2.16 8.98 -18.86
C HIS A 54 2.88 7.63 -18.73
N LEU A 55 2.78 6.80 -19.77
CA LEU A 55 3.46 5.50 -19.79
C LEU A 55 4.97 5.67 -19.75
N ALA A 56 5.52 6.66 -20.48
CA ALA A 56 6.94 6.93 -20.46
C ALA A 56 7.43 7.35 -19.06
N VAL A 57 6.70 8.23 -18.39
CA VAL A 57 7.04 8.67 -17.03
C VAL A 57 7.02 7.50 -16.06
N LEU A 58 5.99 6.67 -16.13
CA LEU A 58 5.86 5.50 -15.26
C LEU A 58 6.96 4.47 -15.53
N ARG A 59 7.27 4.22 -16.80
CA ARG A 59 8.34 3.31 -17.19
C ARG A 59 9.70 3.81 -16.70
N ASP A 60 9.98 5.09 -16.90
CA ASP A 60 11.27 5.68 -16.51
C ASP A 60 11.45 5.67 -14.98
N ALA A 61 10.36 5.75 -14.23
CA ALA A 61 10.38 5.61 -12.78
C ALA A 61 10.49 4.15 -12.32
N GLY A 62 10.46 3.19 -13.25
CA GLY A 62 10.54 1.76 -12.93
C GLY A 62 9.22 1.15 -12.49
N LEU A 63 8.12 1.89 -12.57
CA LEU A 63 6.79 1.44 -12.13
C LEU A 63 6.06 0.58 -13.16
N LEU A 64 6.50 0.61 -14.43
CA LEU A 64 5.95 -0.21 -15.49
C LEU A 64 7.01 -1.11 -16.09
N GLY A 65 6.67 -2.37 -16.25
CA GLY A 65 7.36 -3.31 -17.11
C GLY A 65 6.78 -3.25 -18.51
N GLU A 66 7.62 -3.51 -19.49
CA GLU A 66 7.27 -3.49 -20.89
C GLU A 66 7.77 -4.79 -21.53
N ARG A 67 6.92 -5.45 -22.29
CA ARG A 67 7.34 -6.57 -23.12
C ARG A 67 6.71 -6.47 -24.49
N ARG A 68 7.34 -7.08 -25.47
CA ARG A 68 6.82 -7.13 -26.82
C ARG A 68 6.11 -8.46 -27.06
N GLU A 69 4.98 -8.35 -27.74
CA GLU A 69 4.26 -9.50 -28.25
C GLU A 69 3.91 -9.20 -29.72
N GLY A 70 4.70 -9.71 -30.64
CA GLY A 70 4.61 -9.33 -32.04
C GLY A 70 5.00 -7.86 -32.24
N ALA A 71 4.11 -7.09 -32.87
CA ALA A 71 4.28 -5.66 -33.07
C ALA A 71 3.77 -4.83 -31.89
N ARG A 72 3.14 -5.48 -30.89
CA ARG A 72 2.54 -4.81 -29.74
C ARG A 72 3.52 -4.71 -28.59
N ARG A 73 3.45 -3.58 -27.87
CA ARG A 73 4.08 -3.43 -26.56
C ARG A 73 3.01 -3.56 -25.51
N LEU A 74 3.26 -4.43 -24.55
CA LEU A 74 2.36 -4.65 -23.43
C LEU A 74 3.01 -4.11 -22.15
N TYR A 75 2.21 -3.49 -21.33
CA TYR A 75 2.64 -2.86 -20.08
C TYR A 75 2.01 -3.55 -18.89
N ARG A 76 2.77 -3.69 -17.83
CA ARG A 76 2.27 -4.18 -16.55
C ARG A 76 2.93 -3.43 -15.42
N ALA A 77 2.24 -3.35 -14.28
CA ALA A 77 2.80 -2.69 -13.10
C ALA A 77 3.95 -3.51 -12.51
N GLN A 78 4.97 -2.80 -12.05
CA GLN A 78 6.09 -3.37 -11.30
C GLN A 78 6.09 -2.78 -9.89
N PRO A 79 5.39 -3.40 -8.94
CA PRO A 79 5.27 -2.84 -7.59
C PRO A 79 6.60 -2.79 -6.83
N GLU A 80 7.61 -3.54 -7.25
CA GLU A 80 8.93 -3.56 -6.64
C GLU A 80 9.58 -2.17 -6.64
N ALA A 81 9.28 -1.35 -7.64
CA ALA A 81 9.79 0.02 -7.71
C ALA A 81 9.26 0.91 -6.59
N MET A 82 8.17 0.51 -5.94
CA MET A 82 7.59 1.25 -4.82
C MET A 82 8.20 0.90 -3.47
N ALA A 83 9.13 -0.06 -3.42
CA ALA A 83 9.70 -0.51 -2.16
C ALA A 83 10.34 0.62 -1.36
N GLY A 84 11.09 1.50 -2.01
CA GLY A 84 11.72 2.65 -1.35
C GLY A 84 10.70 3.65 -0.80
N LEU A 85 9.62 3.88 -1.54
CA LEU A 85 8.54 4.75 -1.10
C LEU A 85 7.81 4.14 0.10
N ARG A 86 7.51 2.86 0.03
CA ARG A 86 6.88 2.13 1.13
C ARG A 86 7.73 2.21 2.39
N GLU A 87 9.02 1.96 2.27
CA GLU A 87 9.96 2.02 3.38
C GLU A 87 10.00 3.42 4.00
N PHE A 88 10.05 4.44 3.16
CA PHE A 88 10.00 5.83 3.60
C PHE A 88 8.71 6.12 4.38
N LEU A 89 7.57 5.72 3.85
CA LEU A 89 6.27 5.92 4.49
C LEU A 89 6.16 5.13 5.80
N ASP A 90 6.63 3.89 5.81
CA ASP A 90 6.59 3.03 7.00
C ASP A 90 7.35 3.66 8.16
N GLY A 91 8.40 4.42 7.88
CA GLY A 91 9.17 5.13 8.89
C GLY A 91 8.34 6.11 9.73
N PHE A 92 7.25 6.66 9.17
CA PHE A 92 6.38 7.57 9.89
C PHE A 92 5.43 6.86 10.86
N TRP A 93 5.12 5.60 10.61
CA TRP A 93 4.13 4.86 11.38
C TRP A 93 4.72 3.85 12.33
N SER A 94 5.88 3.30 12.05
CA SER A 94 6.44 2.18 12.80
C SER A 94 6.52 2.47 14.29
N GLU A 95 7.07 3.61 14.68
CA GLU A 95 7.17 4.01 16.07
C GLU A 95 5.78 4.21 16.71
N ARG A 96 4.88 4.86 15.99
CA ARG A 96 3.52 5.09 16.47
C ARG A 96 2.73 3.80 16.62
N ILE A 97 2.88 2.89 15.67
CA ILE A 97 2.25 1.57 15.71
C ILE A 97 2.76 0.77 16.91
N GLU A 98 4.08 0.81 17.16
CA GLU A 98 4.67 0.16 18.33
C GLU A 98 4.11 0.72 19.64
N ARG A 99 3.95 2.04 19.72
CA ARG A 99 3.35 2.69 20.90
C ARG A 99 1.90 2.24 21.10
N LEU A 100 1.12 2.20 20.04
CA LEU A 100 -0.28 1.77 20.11
C LEU A 100 -0.39 0.31 20.49
N LYS A 101 0.48 -0.53 19.95
CA LYS A 101 0.55 -1.93 20.27
C LYS A 101 0.86 -2.16 21.74
N LEU A 102 1.87 -1.44 22.25
CA LEU A 102 2.25 -1.50 23.67
C LEU A 102 1.10 -1.04 24.57
N ALA A 103 0.46 0.06 24.21
CA ALA A 103 -0.70 0.57 24.97
C ALA A 103 -1.85 -0.45 25.01
N ALA A 104 -2.12 -1.10 23.88
CA ALA A 104 -3.14 -2.13 23.80
C ALA A 104 -2.80 -3.34 24.67
N GLU A 105 -1.53 -3.76 24.67
CA GLU A 105 -1.06 -4.86 25.51
C GLU A 105 -1.19 -4.54 26.99
N LEU A 106 -0.82 -3.31 27.39
CA LEU A 106 -0.96 -2.86 28.78
C LEU A 106 -2.41 -2.81 29.21
N GLU A 107 -3.31 -2.34 28.35
CA GLU A 107 -4.74 -2.31 28.64
C GLU A 107 -5.30 -3.71 28.78
N GLN A 108 -4.86 -4.64 27.95
CA GLN A 108 -5.28 -6.04 28.05
C GLN A 108 -4.84 -6.66 29.37
N LYS A 109 -3.61 -6.38 29.81
CA LYS A 109 -3.14 -6.85 31.12
C LYS A 109 -3.96 -6.27 32.26
N ARG A 110 -4.37 -5.01 32.16
CA ARG A 110 -5.25 -4.38 33.17
C ARG A 110 -6.61 -5.06 33.22
N ARG A 111 -7.18 -5.37 32.07
CA ARG A 111 -8.45 -6.07 31.95
C ARG A 111 -8.36 -7.48 32.53
N ASP A 112 -7.27 -8.18 32.25
CA ASP A 112 -7.04 -9.52 32.76
C ASP A 112 -6.93 -9.50 34.28
N LYS A 113 -6.24 -8.54 34.87
CA LYS A 113 -6.15 -8.37 36.31
C LYS A 113 -7.50 -8.06 36.94
N ARG A 114 -8.30 -7.19 36.32
CA ARG A 114 -9.65 -6.89 36.78
C ARG A 114 -10.54 -8.10 36.68
N GLY A 115 -10.47 -8.85 35.59
CA GLY A 115 -11.19 -10.07 35.41
C GLY A 115 -10.87 -11.13 36.46
N LYS A 116 -9.61 -11.29 36.80
CA LYS A 116 -9.17 -12.20 37.85
C LYS A 116 -9.70 -11.78 39.23
N ARG A 117 -9.65 -10.47 39.56
CA ARG A 117 -10.18 -9.95 40.82
C ARG A 117 -11.70 -10.15 40.91
N ARG A 118 -12.44 -9.91 39.85
CA ARG A 118 -13.88 -10.13 39.81
C ARG A 118 -14.22 -11.61 39.93
N HIS A 119 -13.42 -12.46 39.32
CA HIS A 119 -13.64 -13.92 39.38
C HIS A 119 -13.40 -14.47 40.80
N GLN A 120 -12.45 -13.91 41.54
CA GLN A 120 -12.18 -14.28 42.91
C GLN A 120 -13.23 -13.77 43.89
N GLY A 121 -13.85 -12.61 43.59
CA GLY A 121 -14.81 -11.97 44.49
C GLY A 121 -16.29 -12.30 44.24
N GLY A 122 -16.63 -12.82 43.07
CA GLY A 122 -18.03 -12.94 42.64
C GLY A 122 -18.47 -14.31 42.17
N GLY A 123 -17.75 -15.36 42.50
CA GLY A 123 -17.99 -16.69 41.95
C GLY A 123 -19.34 -17.35 42.30
N ARG A 124 -20.07 -16.82 43.25
CA ARG A 124 -21.36 -17.41 43.65
C ARG A 124 -22.59 -16.79 42.99
N GLY A 125 -22.48 -15.62 42.40
CA GLY A 125 -23.60 -14.91 41.80
C GLY A 125 -23.84 -15.13 40.31
N ARG A 126 -22.91 -15.76 39.61
CA ARG A 126 -22.98 -15.89 38.15
C ARG A 126 -23.62 -17.17 37.65
N ASP A 127 -23.65 -18.23 38.46
CA ASP A 127 -24.19 -19.50 38.01
C ASP A 127 -25.71 -19.50 37.89
N SER A 128 -26.37 -18.62 38.62
CA SER A 128 -27.84 -18.51 38.55
C SER A 128 -28.34 -17.78 37.31
N ASN A 129 -27.50 -16.97 36.69
CA ASN A 129 -27.91 -16.16 35.54
C ASN A 129 -27.74 -16.87 34.19
N ARG A 130 -26.92 -17.89 34.12
CA ARG A 130 -26.77 -18.69 32.91
C ARG A 130 -27.87 -19.71 32.67
N ARG A 131 -28.62 -20.06 33.68
CA ARG A 131 -29.70 -21.06 33.58
C ARG A 131 -31.02 -20.48 33.13
N GLN A 132 -31.16 -19.15 33.06
CA GLN A 132 -32.42 -18.50 32.69
C GLN A 132 -32.43 -18.00 31.24
N SER A 133 -31.36 -18.14 30.51
CA SER A 133 -31.30 -17.84 29.07
C SER A 133 -31.17 -19.14 28.27
#